data_754624cd03f0da423672f253385e0930
#
_entry.id   754624cd03f0da423672f253385e0930
#
_cell.length_a   1.000
_cell.length_b   1.000
_cell.length_c   1.000
_cell.angle_alpha   90.00
_cell.angle_beta   90.00
_cell.angle_gamma   90.00
#
_symmetry.space_group_name_H-M   'P 1'
#
loop_
_entity.id
_entity.type
_entity.pdbx_description
1 polymer ?
#
loop_
_entity_poly.entity_id
_entity_poly.type
_entity_poly.pdbx_seq_one_letter_code
_entity_poly.pdbx_strand_id
1 'polypeptide(L)'
;MMEIPEFTFHVVESADYEEVLHLFWDHFMPWEPATRLTGSCTKLGYRIYNLNSMLRKMLQNNTCWMAKSQHNEIVGVIFCTKITKDDMPSKLPTKSEYIHQGWPTDFTLVMLLLDELCDHQKLLCDNKVNLMLDLFALVVKTNFRGQGLATQLIKETIKNAQTMGVPLVSISCSSAFTQRCSIKLGFSENKTILYKNWHCDGQKIANVEDIDPIHQAAVSYYKVINL
;
A
#
# COMPACT_ATOMS: atom_id res chain seq x y z
N MET A 1 30.96 8.03 15.36
CA MET A 1 29.77 8.46 14.63
C MET A 1 29.26 7.22 13.92
N MET A 2 28.02 6.79 14.17
CA MET A 2 27.41 5.77 13.31
C MET A 2 27.21 6.42 11.94
N GLU A 3 27.77 5.83 10.90
CA GLU A 3 27.52 6.25 9.52
C GLU A 3 26.01 6.11 9.27
N ILE A 4 25.39 7.18 8.79
CA ILE A 4 23.99 7.13 8.35
C ILE A 4 24.00 6.24 7.11
N PRO A 5 23.24 5.12 7.09
CA PRO A 5 23.25 4.24 5.93
C PRO A 5 22.78 5.02 4.71
N GLU A 6 23.61 5.06 3.68
CA GLU A 6 23.32 5.72 2.44
C GLU A 6 22.49 4.77 1.56
N PHE A 7 21.28 5.19 1.19
CA PHE A 7 20.40 4.43 0.30
C PHE A 7 20.30 5.13 -1.06
N THR A 8 20.27 4.35 -2.11
CA THR A 8 19.96 4.83 -3.45
C THR A 8 18.54 4.43 -3.85
N PHE A 9 17.87 5.26 -4.66
CA PHE A 9 16.48 5.08 -5.05
C PHE A 9 16.35 4.97 -6.54
N HIS A 10 15.66 3.93 -7.01
CA HIS A 10 15.54 3.59 -8.43
C HIS A 10 14.10 3.20 -8.77
N VAL A 11 13.69 3.44 -9.99
CA VAL A 11 12.49 2.81 -10.54
C VAL A 11 12.75 1.30 -10.62
N VAL A 12 11.74 0.50 -10.29
CA VAL A 12 11.84 -0.96 -10.39
C VAL A 12 11.84 -1.37 -11.86
N GLU A 13 12.90 -2.06 -12.29
CA GLU A 13 13.03 -2.59 -13.65
C GLU A 13 12.66 -4.08 -13.71
N SER A 14 12.46 -4.61 -14.91
CA SER A 14 12.02 -6.01 -15.09
C SER A 14 12.96 -7.05 -14.48
N ALA A 15 14.25 -6.74 -14.41
CA ALA A 15 15.26 -7.60 -13.77
C ALA A 15 15.07 -7.70 -12.24
N ASP A 16 14.44 -6.69 -11.61
CA ASP A 16 14.24 -6.62 -10.16
C ASP A 16 12.91 -7.25 -9.69
N TYR A 17 12.00 -7.61 -10.63
CA TYR A 17 10.62 -7.99 -10.28
C TYR A 17 10.53 -9.15 -9.28
N GLU A 18 11.30 -10.19 -9.49
CA GLU A 18 11.25 -11.37 -8.60
C GLU A 18 11.75 -11.01 -7.19
N GLU A 19 12.82 -10.24 -7.08
CA GLU A 19 13.39 -9.85 -5.79
C GLU A 19 12.45 -8.92 -5.01
N VAL A 20 11.82 -7.93 -5.66
CA VAL A 20 10.85 -7.05 -5.00
C VAL A 20 9.56 -7.78 -4.61
N LEU A 21 9.12 -8.79 -5.39
CA LEU A 21 7.99 -9.64 -5.02
C LEU A 21 8.34 -10.55 -3.84
N HIS A 22 9.54 -11.13 -3.78
CA HIS A 22 10.02 -11.86 -2.61
C HIS A 22 10.03 -10.96 -1.36
N LEU A 23 10.56 -9.73 -1.49
CA LEU A 23 10.57 -8.77 -0.40
C LEU A 23 9.15 -8.48 0.12
N PHE A 24 8.16 -8.34 -0.77
CA PHE A 24 6.76 -8.16 -0.40
C PHE A 24 6.22 -9.35 0.41
N TRP A 25 6.40 -10.57 -0.10
CA TRP A 25 5.86 -11.77 0.55
C TRP A 25 6.53 -12.07 1.89
N ASP A 26 7.83 -11.83 2.02
CA ASP A 26 8.61 -12.20 3.19
C ASP A 26 8.63 -11.12 4.28
N HIS A 27 8.52 -9.82 3.90
CA HIS A 27 8.69 -8.72 4.83
C HIS A 27 7.47 -7.79 4.97
N PHE A 28 6.45 -7.90 4.11
CA PHE A 28 5.21 -7.13 4.22
C PHE A 28 4.06 -8.02 4.74
N MET A 29 3.69 -9.05 3.98
CA MET A 29 2.51 -9.87 4.26
C MET A 29 2.43 -10.42 5.69
N PRO A 30 3.51 -10.94 6.30
CA PRO A 30 3.44 -11.47 7.67
C PRO A 30 3.19 -10.43 8.76
N TRP A 31 3.42 -9.15 8.44
CA TRP A 31 3.39 -8.05 9.41
C TRP A 31 2.30 -7.01 9.13
N GLU A 32 1.58 -7.17 8.03
CA GLU A 32 0.57 -6.24 7.57
C GLU A 32 -0.68 -6.34 8.48
N PRO A 33 -1.11 -5.24 9.15
CA PRO A 33 -2.17 -5.30 10.15
C PRO A 33 -3.51 -5.80 9.62
N ALA A 34 -3.95 -5.40 8.42
CA ALA A 34 -5.23 -5.82 7.87
C ALA A 34 -5.24 -7.33 7.55
N THR A 35 -4.11 -7.89 7.06
CA THR A 35 -3.99 -9.34 6.82
C THR A 35 -4.03 -10.14 8.12
N ARG A 36 -3.43 -9.61 9.18
CA ARG A 36 -3.47 -10.23 10.51
C ARG A 36 -4.87 -10.17 11.13
N LEU A 37 -5.54 -9.04 11.04
CA LEU A 37 -6.93 -8.86 11.49
C LEU A 37 -7.90 -9.86 10.89
N THR A 38 -7.71 -10.20 9.62
CA THR A 38 -8.59 -11.13 8.88
C THR A 38 -8.11 -12.58 8.94
N GLY A 39 -6.94 -12.84 9.54
CA GLY A 39 -6.34 -14.16 9.58
C GLY A 39 -5.79 -14.64 8.24
N SER A 40 -5.72 -13.77 7.23
CA SER A 40 -5.34 -14.13 5.85
C SER A 40 -3.85 -14.39 5.65
N CYS A 41 -3.01 -14.17 6.66
CA CYS A 41 -1.55 -14.36 6.57
C CYS A 41 -1.01 -15.35 7.61
N THR A 42 -1.73 -16.43 7.87
CA THR A 42 -1.35 -17.40 8.91
C THR A 42 -0.30 -18.43 8.49
N LYS A 43 0.04 -18.52 7.19
CA LYS A 43 1.00 -19.53 6.68
C LYS A 43 2.17 -18.86 5.97
N LEU A 44 3.37 -18.97 6.55
CA LEU A 44 4.62 -18.64 5.86
C LEU A 44 4.71 -19.38 4.51
N GLY A 45 5.02 -18.64 3.44
CA GLY A 45 5.17 -19.18 2.10
C GLY A 45 3.90 -19.26 1.26
N TYR A 46 2.73 -18.95 1.82
CA TYR A 46 1.50 -18.88 1.04
C TYR A 46 1.47 -17.59 0.20
N ARG A 47 1.43 -17.73 -1.12
CA ARG A 47 1.32 -16.63 -2.06
C ARG A 47 -0.05 -16.61 -2.70
N ILE A 48 -0.77 -15.50 -2.55
CA ILE A 48 -2.09 -15.33 -3.17
C ILE A 48 -1.88 -15.01 -4.64
N TYR A 49 -2.36 -15.89 -5.53
CA TYR A 49 -2.15 -15.79 -6.97
C TYR A 49 -2.66 -14.43 -7.53
N ASN A 50 -3.88 -14.04 -7.18
CA ASN A 50 -4.49 -12.80 -7.66
C ASN A 50 -3.70 -11.56 -7.22
N LEU A 51 -3.25 -11.52 -5.95
CA LEU A 51 -2.43 -10.44 -5.44
C LEU A 51 -1.08 -10.39 -6.15
N ASN A 52 -0.43 -11.55 -6.34
CA ASN A 52 0.84 -11.61 -7.06
C ASN A 52 0.70 -11.12 -8.52
N SER A 53 -0.39 -11.50 -9.20
CA SER A 53 -0.70 -11.02 -10.55
C SER A 53 -0.94 -9.50 -10.58
N MET A 54 -1.65 -8.97 -9.59
CA MET A 54 -1.89 -7.52 -9.46
C MET A 54 -0.59 -6.76 -9.22
N LEU A 55 0.27 -7.21 -8.32
CA LEU A 55 1.57 -6.59 -8.06
C LEU A 55 2.46 -6.58 -9.31
N ARG A 56 2.50 -7.69 -10.08
CA ARG A 56 3.24 -7.74 -11.36
C ARG A 56 2.73 -6.73 -12.37
N LYS A 57 1.41 -6.52 -12.48
CA LYS A 57 0.84 -5.48 -13.34
C LYS A 57 1.26 -4.07 -12.89
N MET A 58 1.31 -3.81 -11.58
CA MET A 58 1.81 -2.52 -11.05
C MET A 58 3.28 -2.29 -11.43
N LEU A 59 4.14 -3.32 -11.32
CA LEU A 59 5.56 -3.22 -11.68
C LEU A 59 5.75 -2.87 -13.16
N GLN A 60 4.91 -3.38 -14.05
CA GLN A 60 4.99 -3.10 -15.50
C GLN A 60 4.70 -1.63 -15.87
N ASN A 61 4.10 -0.86 -14.96
CA ASN A 61 3.72 0.55 -15.22
C ASN A 61 4.87 1.55 -14.99
N ASN A 62 6.06 1.11 -14.60
CA ASN A 62 7.23 1.96 -14.30
C ASN A 62 6.95 3.07 -13.26
N THR A 63 6.01 2.82 -12.34
CA THR A 63 5.65 3.76 -11.26
C THR A 63 6.12 3.31 -9.89
N CYS A 64 6.60 2.08 -9.77
CA CYS A 64 7.09 1.49 -8.53
C CYS A 64 8.56 1.88 -8.30
N TRP A 65 8.90 2.15 -7.05
CA TRP A 65 10.25 2.55 -6.65
C TRP A 65 10.84 1.58 -5.66
N MET A 66 12.15 1.36 -5.76
CA MET A 66 12.90 0.57 -4.79
C MET A 66 14.04 1.37 -4.18
N ALA A 67 14.47 0.93 -3.02
CA ALA A 67 15.67 1.41 -2.35
C ALA A 67 16.70 0.29 -2.30
N LYS A 68 17.96 0.63 -2.64
CA LYS A 68 19.12 -0.27 -2.52
C LYS A 68 20.06 0.23 -1.45
N SER A 69 20.65 -0.70 -0.71
CA SER A 69 21.73 -0.44 0.25
C SER A 69 23.05 -0.17 -0.47
N GLN A 70 24.09 0.24 0.28
CA GLN A 70 25.46 0.36 -0.21
C GLN A 70 26.02 -0.93 -0.82
N HIS A 71 25.46 -2.09 -0.44
CA HIS A 71 25.84 -3.39 -1.00
C HIS A 71 24.97 -3.81 -2.20
N ASN A 72 24.24 -2.88 -2.80
CA ASN A 72 23.34 -3.10 -3.94
C ASN A 72 22.19 -4.08 -3.65
N GLU A 73 21.87 -4.32 -2.37
CA GLU A 73 20.76 -5.16 -1.92
C GLU A 73 19.45 -4.36 -1.98
N ILE A 74 18.36 -4.92 -2.50
CA ILE A 74 17.04 -4.30 -2.43
C ILE A 74 16.51 -4.41 -0.99
N VAL A 75 16.35 -3.27 -0.33
CA VAL A 75 15.99 -3.18 1.09
C VAL A 75 14.63 -2.55 1.33
N GLY A 76 14.00 -2.02 0.29
CA GLY A 76 12.65 -1.48 0.35
C GLY A 76 12.04 -1.31 -1.04
N VAL A 77 10.73 -1.35 -1.11
CA VAL A 77 9.95 -1.13 -2.34
C VAL A 77 8.63 -0.45 -2.02
N ILE A 78 8.16 0.39 -2.93
CA ILE A 78 6.82 0.95 -2.92
C ILE A 78 6.12 0.59 -4.23
N PHE A 79 5.00 -0.13 -4.11
CA PHE A 79 4.15 -0.49 -5.24
C PHE A 79 3.16 0.63 -5.48
N CYS A 80 3.09 1.09 -6.71
CA CYS A 80 2.24 2.21 -7.11
C CYS A 80 1.48 1.89 -8.38
N THR A 81 0.30 2.47 -8.51
CA THR A 81 -0.48 2.41 -9.74
C THR A 81 -1.07 3.76 -10.10
N LYS A 82 -1.12 4.08 -11.39
CA LYS A 82 -1.88 5.23 -11.89
C LYS A 82 -3.35 4.85 -11.94
N ILE A 83 -4.21 5.76 -11.49
CA ILE A 83 -5.65 5.61 -11.49
C ILE A 83 -6.26 6.81 -12.19
N THR A 84 -7.11 6.56 -13.17
CA THR A 84 -7.89 7.58 -13.87
C THR A 84 -9.38 7.44 -13.56
N LYS A 85 -10.17 8.45 -13.90
CA LYS A 85 -11.64 8.33 -13.77
C LYS A 85 -12.22 7.18 -14.59
N ASP A 86 -11.60 6.86 -15.73
CA ASP A 86 -12.06 5.81 -16.63
C ASP A 86 -11.77 4.40 -16.07
N ASP A 87 -10.81 4.29 -15.15
CA ASP A 87 -10.48 3.03 -14.48
C ASP A 87 -11.46 2.68 -13.35
N MET A 88 -12.33 3.62 -12.95
CA MET A 88 -13.22 3.43 -11.81
C MET A 88 -14.40 2.53 -12.16
N PRO A 89 -14.62 1.45 -11.38
CA PRO A 89 -15.80 0.64 -11.54
C PRO A 89 -17.05 1.45 -11.18
N SER A 90 -18.16 1.22 -11.89
CA SER A 90 -19.45 1.85 -11.57
C SER A 90 -19.98 1.48 -10.18
N LYS A 91 -19.50 0.37 -9.63
CA LYS A 91 -19.82 -0.16 -8.30
C LYS A 91 -18.62 -0.94 -7.75
N LEU A 92 -18.33 -0.77 -6.47
CA LEU A 92 -17.31 -1.58 -5.79
C LEU A 92 -17.71 -3.06 -5.77
N PRO A 93 -16.74 -3.99 -5.92
CA PRO A 93 -17.01 -5.41 -5.87
C PRO A 93 -17.55 -5.83 -4.49
N THR A 94 -18.46 -6.77 -4.50
CA THR A 94 -18.97 -7.45 -3.30
C THR A 94 -18.01 -8.58 -2.88
N LYS A 95 -18.18 -9.08 -1.65
CA LYS A 95 -17.44 -10.25 -1.15
C LYS A 95 -17.62 -11.47 -2.07
N SER A 96 -18.85 -11.71 -2.53
CA SER A 96 -19.16 -12.82 -3.43
C SER A 96 -18.46 -12.68 -4.80
N GLU A 97 -18.37 -11.46 -5.34
CA GLU A 97 -17.69 -11.19 -6.60
C GLU A 97 -16.18 -11.41 -6.47
N TYR A 98 -15.54 -11.01 -5.37
CA TYR A 98 -14.14 -11.33 -5.11
C TYR A 98 -13.87 -12.83 -5.04
N ILE A 99 -14.71 -13.57 -4.27
CA ILE A 99 -14.59 -15.03 -4.15
C ILE A 99 -14.77 -15.70 -5.52
N HIS A 100 -15.74 -15.25 -6.32
CA HIS A 100 -15.98 -15.76 -7.68
C HIS A 100 -14.78 -15.50 -8.61
N GLN A 101 -14.06 -14.40 -8.42
CA GLN A 101 -12.82 -14.09 -9.13
C GLN A 101 -11.62 -14.92 -8.64
N GLY A 102 -11.79 -15.80 -7.66
CA GLY A 102 -10.75 -16.69 -7.14
C GLY A 102 -9.91 -16.08 -6.02
N TRP A 103 -10.33 -14.98 -5.38
CA TRP A 103 -9.66 -14.48 -4.19
C TRP A 103 -9.96 -15.37 -2.98
N PRO A 104 -8.96 -15.64 -2.11
CA PRO A 104 -9.21 -16.36 -0.85
C PRO A 104 -10.21 -15.59 0.03
N THR A 105 -11.12 -16.33 0.67
CA THR A 105 -12.22 -15.75 1.45
C THR A 105 -11.76 -14.81 2.55
N ASP A 106 -10.69 -15.16 3.25
CA ASP A 106 -10.07 -14.36 4.31
C ASP A 106 -9.40 -13.10 3.76
N PHE A 107 -8.68 -13.20 2.62
CA PHE A 107 -8.06 -12.03 1.98
C PHE A 107 -9.08 -11.13 1.28
N THR A 108 -10.23 -11.66 0.88
CA THR A 108 -11.36 -10.85 0.36
C THR A 108 -11.78 -9.78 1.37
N LEU A 109 -11.68 -10.05 2.68
CA LEU A 109 -11.99 -9.07 3.72
C LEU A 109 -10.97 -7.91 3.72
N VAL A 110 -9.70 -8.19 3.43
CA VAL A 110 -8.69 -7.12 3.25
C VAL A 110 -9.03 -6.24 2.06
N MET A 111 -9.42 -6.84 0.93
CA MET A 111 -9.82 -6.09 -0.26
C MET A 111 -11.04 -5.21 0.01
N LEU A 112 -12.06 -5.73 0.69
CA LEU A 112 -13.24 -4.95 1.06
C LEU A 112 -12.92 -3.80 2.03
N LEU A 113 -11.99 -3.99 2.97
CA LEU A 113 -11.50 -2.91 3.83
C LEU A 113 -10.82 -1.82 3.01
N LEU A 114 -9.97 -2.21 2.06
CA LEU A 114 -9.28 -1.27 1.19
C LEU A 114 -10.26 -0.53 0.27
N ASP A 115 -11.21 -1.21 -0.35
CA ASP A 115 -12.26 -0.61 -1.18
C ASP A 115 -13.10 0.39 -0.40
N GLU A 116 -13.50 0.04 0.82
CA GLU A 116 -14.24 0.95 1.69
C GLU A 116 -13.41 2.17 2.08
N LEU A 117 -12.09 1.99 2.29
CA LEU A 117 -11.17 3.04 2.70
C LEU A 117 -10.79 3.96 1.54
N CYS A 118 -10.55 3.39 0.34
CA CYS A 118 -10.04 4.06 -0.85
C CYS A 118 -11.18 4.53 -1.76
N ASP A 119 -11.87 5.61 -1.41
CA ASP A 119 -12.83 6.23 -2.31
C ASP A 119 -12.09 7.08 -3.37
N HIS A 120 -11.43 6.39 -4.31
CA HIS A 120 -10.64 7.03 -5.36
C HIS A 120 -11.50 7.93 -6.26
N GLN A 121 -12.74 7.51 -6.57
CA GLN A 121 -13.67 8.31 -7.37
C GLN A 121 -13.97 9.65 -6.69
N LYS A 122 -14.28 9.61 -5.39
CA LYS A 122 -14.51 10.82 -4.60
C LYS A 122 -13.28 11.69 -4.55
N LEU A 123 -12.07 11.12 -4.32
CA LEU A 123 -10.82 11.87 -4.29
C LEU A 123 -10.54 12.60 -5.62
N LEU A 124 -10.73 11.93 -6.76
CA LEU A 124 -10.57 12.53 -8.09
C LEU A 124 -11.59 13.66 -8.33
N CYS A 125 -12.85 13.46 -7.91
CA CYS A 125 -13.91 14.46 -8.06
C CYS A 125 -13.70 15.68 -7.16
N ASP A 126 -13.44 15.48 -5.88
CA ASP A 126 -13.28 16.56 -4.89
C ASP A 126 -12.07 17.44 -5.22
N ASN A 127 -10.99 16.85 -5.73
CA ASN A 127 -9.79 17.59 -6.14
C ASN A 127 -9.85 18.08 -7.60
N LYS A 128 -10.93 17.79 -8.34
CA LYS A 128 -11.15 18.22 -9.74
C LYS A 128 -10.03 17.78 -10.69
N VAL A 129 -9.50 16.58 -10.48
CA VAL A 129 -8.44 15.97 -11.29
C VAL A 129 -8.92 14.69 -11.95
N ASN A 130 -8.25 14.26 -13.04
CA ASN A 130 -8.61 13.05 -13.77
C ASN A 130 -7.61 11.91 -13.57
N LEU A 131 -6.49 12.18 -12.91
CA LEU A 131 -5.39 11.24 -12.72
C LEU A 131 -4.84 11.37 -11.31
N MET A 132 -4.54 10.23 -10.69
CA MET A 132 -3.76 10.16 -9.46
C MET A 132 -2.79 8.99 -9.48
N LEU A 133 -1.80 9.02 -8.59
CA LEU A 133 -0.93 7.90 -8.27
C LEU A 133 -1.33 7.34 -6.91
N ASP A 134 -1.77 6.09 -6.89
CA ASP A 134 -2.07 5.38 -5.64
C ASP A 134 -0.86 4.58 -5.17
N LEU A 135 -0.46 4.80 -3.93
CA LEU A 135 0.61 4.10 -3.25
C LEU A 135 0.01 2.89 -2.53
N PHE A 136 0.00 1.75 -3.21
CA PHE A 136 -0.71 0.54 -2.78
C PHE A 136 -0.04 -0.17 -1.61
N ALA A 137 1.28 -0.40 -1.67
CA ALA A 137 2.01 -1.11 -0.63
C ALA A 137 3.43 -0.58 -0.48
N LEU A 138 3.87 -0.39 0.77
CA LEU A 138 5.20 0.09 1.13
C LEU A 138 5.89 -0.96 2.00
N VAL A 139 6.97 -1.49 1.51
CA VAL A 139 7.74 -2.56 2.16
C VAL A 139 9.13 -2.07 2.53
N VAL A 140 9.56 -2.36 3.74
CA VAL A 140 10.95 -2.19 4.18
C VAL A 140 11.41 -3.49 4.82
N LYS A 141 12.54 -4.00 4.34
CA LYS A 141 13.19 -5.20 4.86
C LYS A 141 13.40 -5.05 6.37
N THR A 142 13.10 -6.09 7.14
CA THR A 142 12.99 -6.02 8.61
C THR A 142 14.20 -5.38 9.27
N ASN A 143 15.41 -5.75 8.84
CA ASN A 143 16.67 -5.24 9.42
C ASN A 143 16.96 -3.76 9.08
N PHE A 144 16.21 -3.16 8.15
CA PHE A 144 16.36 -1.76 7.72
C PHE A 144 15.22 -0.87 8.21
N ARG A 145 14.32 -1.41 9.03
CA ARG A 145 13.23 -0.62 9.64
C ARG A 145 13.78 0.37 10.68
N GLY A 146 13.00 1.42 10.95
CA GLY A 146 13.39 2.46 11.93
C GLY A 146 14.42 3.48 11.43
N GLN A 147 14.98 3.32 10.23
CA GLN A 147 16.03 4.18 9.65
C GLN A 147 15.46 5.28 8.71
N GLY A 148 14.15 5.50 8.70
CA GLY A 148 13.51 6.53 7.89
C GLY A 148 13.29 6.16 6.41
N LEU A 149 13.67 4.94 6.00
CA LEU A 149 13.62 4.48 4.60
C LEU A 149 12.21 4.56 3.99
N ALA A 150 11.18 4.20 4.75
CA ALA A 150 9.79 4.31 4.32
C ALA A 150 9.41 5.76 3.93
N THR A 151 9.80 6.73 4.78
CA THR A 151 9.56 8.15 4.50
C THR A 151 10.30 8.63 3.26
N GLN A 152 11.53 8.15 3.04
CA GLN A 152 12.32 8.50 1.86
C GLN A 152 11.72 7.89 0.58
N LEU A 153 11.28 6.63 0.59
CA LEU A 153 10.59 6.01 -0.54
C LEU A 153 9.33 6.78 -0.95
N ILE A 154 8.47 7.15 0.01
CA ILE A 154 7.29 7.97 -0.29
C ILE A 154 7.72 9.32 -0.88
N LYS A 155 8.75 9.96 -0.34
CA LYS A 155 9.25 11.25 -0.83
C LYS A 155 9.76 11.18 -2.28
N GLU A 156 10.52 10.14 -2.64
CA GLU A 156 10.98 9.94 -4.01
C GLU A 156 9.81 9.64 -4.96
N THR A 157 8.81 8.87 -4.49
CA THR A 157 7.59 8.62 -5.28
C THR A 157 6.79 9.91 -5.54
N ILE A 158 6.70 10.82 -4.54
CA ILE A 158 6.05 12.14 -4.73
C ILE A 158 6.79 12.97 -5.78
N LYS A 159 8.14 13.01 -5.73
CA LYS A 159 8.94 13.72 -6.74
C LYS A 159 8.70 13.14 -8.15
N ASN A 160 8.63 11.81 -8.24
CA ASN A 160 8.33 11.15 -9.51
C ASN A 160 6.93 11.47 -10.01
N ALA A 161 5.91 11.49 -9.13
CA ALA A 161 4.55 11.91 -9.48
C ALA A 161 4.55 13.34 -10.06
N GLN A 162 5.29 14.26 -9.46
CA GLN A 162 5.46 15.63 -9.96
C GLN A 162 6.11 15.65 -11.34
N THR A 163 7.18 14.89 -11.55
CA THR A 163 7.86 14.79 -12.86
C THR A 163 6.96 14.20 -13.93
N MET A 164 6.08 13.27 -13.57
CA MET A 164 5.11 12.67 -14.49
C MET A 164 3.87 13.53 -14.73
N GLY A 165 3.75 14.70 -14.11
CA GLY A 165 2.56 15.55 -14.22
C GLY A 165 1.32 14.95 -13.54
N VAL A 166 1.49 14.12 -12.50
CA VAL A 166 0.37 13.53 -11.75
C VAL A 166 -0.04 14.48 -10.63
N PRO A 167 -1.26 15.05 -10.66
CA PRO A 167 -1.66 16.12 -9.75
C PRO A 167 -2.05 15.66 -8.35
N LEU A 168 -2.28 14.36 -8.14
CA LEU A 168 -2.77 13.82 -6.88
C LEU A 168 -2.05 12.51 -6.54
N VAL A 169 -1.66 12.35 -5.28
CA VAL A 169 -1.11 11.10 -4.73
C VAL A 169 -2.00 10.65 -3.59
N SER A 170 -2.39 9.36 -3.57
CA SER A 170 -3.13 8.72 -2.47
C SER A 170 -2.32 7.60 -1.82
N ILE A 171 -2.64 7.30 -0.57
CA ILE A 171 -2.06 6.17 0.16
C ILE A 171 -3.06 5.66 1.20
N SER A 172 -3.27 4.35 1.25
CA SER A 172 -4.07 3.70 2.27
C SER A 172 -3.18 3.00 3.29
N CYS A 173 -3.28 3.43 4.53
CA CYS A 173 -2.40 3.06 5.63
C CYS A 173 -3.13 2.17 6.64
N SER A 174 -2.93 0.87 6.59
CA SER A 174 -3.34 -0.07 7.63
C SER A 174 -2.45 0.00 8.87
N SER A 175 -1.19 0.43 8.69
CA SER A 175 -0.18 0.50 9.75
C SER A 175 -0.03 1.93 10.31
N ALA A 176 -0.03 2.06 11.64
CA ALA A 176 0.27 3.32 12.33
C ALA A 176 1.65 3.90 11.95
N PHE A 177 2.61 3.06 11.54
CA PHE A 177 3.92 3.53 11.09
C PHE A 177 3.82 4.26 9.74
N THR A 178 3.07 3.72 8.78
CA THR A 178 2.85 4.37 7.48
C THR A 178 1.99 5.63 7.63
N GLN A 179 0.99 5.63 8.52
CA GLN A 179 0.22 6.84 8.87
C GLN A 179 1.13 7.97 9.34
N ARG A 180 2.08 7.70 10.25
CA ARG A 180 3.05 8.70 10.72
C ARG A 180 3.93 9.24 9.59
N CYS A 181 4.34 8.38 8.65
CA CYS A 181 5.09 8.83 7.47
C CYS A 181 4.26 9.78 6.61
N SER A 182 2.99 9.44 6.34
CA SER A 182 2.07 10.25 5.55
C SER A 182 1.82 11.61 6.18
N ILE A 183 1.53 11.66 7.48
CA ILE A 183 1.36 12.91 8.24
C ILE A 183 2.63 13.77 8.17
N LYS A 184 3.81 13.17 8.42
CA LYS A 184 5.11 13.87 8.37
C LYS A 184 5.39 14.47 6.99
N LEU A 185 4.90 13.85 5.91
CA LEU A 185 5.07 14.31 4.54
C LEU A 185 3.96 15.27 4.09
N GLY A 186 3.05 15.66 4.99
CA GLY A 186 2.00 16.65 4.72
C GLY A 186 0.87 16.11 3.85
N PHE A 187 0.54 14.83 3.98
CA PHE A 187 -0.70 14.29 3.42
C PHE A 187 -1.88 14.73 4.29
N SER A 188 -3.02 14.95 3.65
CA SER A 188 -4.30 15.22 4.30
C SER A 188 -5.07 13.91 4.50
N GLU A 189 -5.72 13.75 5.64
CA GLU A 189 -6.59 12.61 5.91
C GLU A 189 -7.85 12.70 5.04
N ASN A 190 -8.28 11.56 4.49
CA ASN A 190 -9.52 11.43 3.72
C ASN A 190 -10.57 10.62 4.49
N LYS A 191 -10.22 9.42 4.94
CA LYS A 191 -11.15 8.51 5.64
C LYS A 191 -10.41 7.68 6.68
N THR A 192 -11.08 7.44 7.82
CA THR A 192 -10.59 6.57 8.89
C THR A 192 -11.61 5.46 9.19
N ILE A 193 -11.14 4.22 9.26
CA ILE A 193 -11.90 3.05 9.69
C ILE A 193 -11.24 2.47 10.94
N LEU A 194 -11.91 2.58 12.09
CA LEU A 194 -11.42 1.99 13.33
C LEU A 194 -11.60 0.47 13.29
N TYR A 195 -10.54 -0.29 13.47
CA TYR A 195 -10.57 -1.75 13.40
C TYR A 195 -11.58 -2.38 14.36
N LYS A 196 -11.68 -1.86 15.61
CA LYS A 196 -12.63 -2.35 16.60
C LYS A 196 -14.11 -2.20 16.21
N ASN A 197 -14.40 -1.31 15.26
CA ASN A 197 -15.76 -0.99 14.81
C ASN A 197 -16.03 -1.50 13.39
N TRP A 198 -15.04 -2.08 12.73
CA TRP A 198 -15.22 -2.51 11.34
C TRP A 198 -16.09 -3.76 11.25
N HIS A 199 -17.06 -3.71 10.36
CA HIS A 199 -18.02 -4.78 10.08
C HIS A 199 -18.07 -5.03 8.58
N CYS A 200 -18.21 -6.28 8.17
CA CYS A 200 -18.52 -6.67 6.81
C CYS A 200 -19.75 -7.60 6.84
N ASP A 201 -20.75 -7.32 6.00
CA ASP A 201 -22.03 -8.04 5.97
C ASP A 201 -22.71 -8.12 7.37
N GLY A 202 -22.60 -7.05 8.16
CA GLY A 202 -23.18 -6.96 9.51
C GLY A 202 -22.43 -7.75 10.59
N GLN A 203 -21.35 -8.45 10.25
CA GLN A 203 -20.50 -9.17 11.19
C GLN A 203 -19.25 -8.37 11.54
N LYS A 204 -18.92 -8.30 12.82
CA LYS A 204 -17.65 -7.75 13.29
C LYS A 204 -16.51 -8.68 12.87
N ILE A 205 -15.52 -8.14 12.14
CA ILE A 205 -14.50 -8.96 11.50
C ILE A 205 -13.16 -8.90 12.23
N ALA A 206 -12.98 -7.95 13.12
CA ALA A 206 -11.66 -7.67 13.65
C ALA A 206 -11.27 -8.61 14.81
N ASN A 207 -10.29 -9.47 14.59
CA ASN A 207 -9.48 -10.07 15.65
C ASN A 207 -8.44 -9.04 16.11
N VAL A 208 -8.92 -7.96 16.76
CA VAL A 208 -8.03 -6.86 17.21
C VAL A 208 -6.97 -7.31 18.21
N GLU A 209 -7.16 -8.49 18.82
CA GLU A 209 -6.21 -9.13 19.75
C GLU A 209 -4.98 -9.69 19.01
N ASP A 210 -5.09 -9.96 17.72
CA ASP A 210 -4.02 -10.55 16.90
C ASP A 210 -3.04 -9.53 16.32
N ILE A 211 -3.28 -8.24 16.54
CA ILE A 211 -2.41 -7.16 16.06
C ILE A 211 -1.81 -6.36 17.19
N ASP A 212 -0.66 -5.73 16.92
CA ASP A 212 -0.04 -4.81 17.87
C ASP A 212 -1.02 -3.67 18.19
N PRO A 213 -1.29 -3.40 19.49
CA PRO A 213 -2.23 -2.36 19.94
C PRO A 213 -1.94 -0.95 19.38
N ILE A 214 -0.74 -0.70 18.84
CA ILE A 214 -0.41 0.55 18.16
C ILE A 214 -1.25 0.77 16.90
N HIS A 215 -1.70 -0.33 16.26
CA HIS A 215 -2.51 -0.31 15.04
C HIS A 215 -4.00 -0.29 15.39
N GLN A 216 -4.61 0.90 15.42
CA GLN A 216 -6.01 1.08 15.84
C GLN A 216 -6.98 1.25 14.68
N ALA A 217 -6.47 1.67 13.52
CA ALA A 217 -7.30 2.04 12.38
C ALA A 217 -6.56 1.84 11.05
N ALA A 218 -7.33 1.65 10.00
CA ALA A 218 -6.89 1.95 8.64
C ALA A 218 -7.29 3.40 8.30
N VAL A 219 -6.38 4.13 7.67
CA VAL A 219 -6.58 5.54 7.31
C VAL A 219 -6.14 5.77 5.87
N SER A 220 -6.99 6.34 5.04
CA SER A 220 -6.60 6.83 3.72
C SER A 220 -6.18 8.30 3.78
N TYR A 221 -5.12 8.61 3.05
CA TYR A 221 -4.56 9.95 2.94
C TYR A 221 -4.40 10.33 1.47
N TYR A 222 -4.37 11.63 1.20
CA TYR A 222 -4.05 12.16 -0.11
C TYR A 222 -3.16 13.40 -0.02
N LYS A 223 -2.47 13.70 -1.13
CA LYS A 223 -1.65 14.89 -1.26
C LYS A 223 -1.80 15.47 -2.67
N VAL A 224 -2.20 16.74 -2.74
CA VAL A 224 -2.19 17.51 -4.00
C VAL A 224 -0.75 17.87 -4.34
N ILE A 225 -0.37 17.65 -5.58
CA ILE A 225 0.97 17.95 -6.12
C ILE A 225 0.90 19.24 -6.92
N ASN A 226 1.73 20.21 -6.54
CA ASN A 226 1.90 21.44 -7.34
C ASN A 226 2.76 21.10 -8.55
N LEU A 227 2.17 21.15 -9.73
CA LEU A 227 2.81 20.89 -11.02
C LEU A 227 3.47 22.15 -11.57
#